data_5edb29f5e925ce8e70fce50fec38206b
#
_entry.id   5edb29f5e925ce8e70fce50fec38206b
#
_cell.length_a   1.000
_cell.length_b   1.000
_cell.length_c   1.000
_cell.angle_alpha   90.00
_cell.angle_beta   90.00
_cell.angle_gamma   90.00
#
_symmetry.space_group_name_H-M   'P 1'
#
loop_
_entity.id
_entity.type
_entity.pdbx_description
1 polymer ?
#
loop_
_entity_poly.entity_id
_entity_poly.type
_entity_poly.pdbx_seq_one_letter_code
_entity_poly.pdbx_strand_id
1 'polypeptide(L)'
;MSGDVAATEQYTSPVNLSNGGHTVFATGVGLYNFTAIYEGTFCPKKDGNYTLIIEGDDGYRVYVNGSKVIDYWGEHASAKREYTLKATAGQDYKIKIEYMQAGAEALLKFDLGIYRQIPAATVVDKVKDADIVIFVGGISPDLEGEEKHFVNCPGFSGGDRTSIELPQVQRDILKALKKAGKKVVFVNCSGSAVALVPEMESCDAILQAWYPGQAGGLAVADVLFGDFN
;
A
#
# COMPACT_ATOMS: atom_id res chain seq x y z
N MET A 1 -6.51 -2.49 28.90
CA MET A 1 -7.42 -1.42 28.51
C MET A 1 -8.51 -1.33 29.56
N SER A 2 -8.63 -0.21 30.19
CA SER A 2 -9.66 0.10 31.19
C SER A 2 -10.14 1.52 30.91
N GLY A 3 -11.43 1.74 30.90
CA GLY A 3 -12.06 3.04 30.61
C GLY A 3 -13.44 2.86 30.04
N ASP A 4 -14.18 3.95 29.95
CA ASP A 4 -15.51 3.98 29.36
C ASP A 4 -15.40 3.93 27.82
N VAL A 5 -16.37 3.29 27.18
CA VAL A 5 -16.47 3.24 25.72
C VAL A 5 -16.96 4.60 25.23
N ALA A 6 -16.08 5.33 24.54
CA ALA A 6 -16.40 6.65 23.99
C ALA A 6 -17.16 6.59 22.66
N ALA A 7 -16.89 5.57 21.83
CA ALA A 7 -17.54 5.37 20.54
C ALA A 7 -17.62 3.89 20.17
N THR A 8 -18.62 3.54 19.37
CA THR A 8 -18.73 2.23 18.71
C THR A 8 -19.13 2.45 17.26
N GLU A 9 -18.35 1.94 16.33
CA GLU A 9 -18.57 2.06 14.89
C GLU A 9 -18.53 0.71 14.20
N GLN A 10 -19.19 0.59 13.07
CA GLN A 10 -19.16 -0.61 12.25
C GLN A 10 -18.48 -0.31 10.91
N TYR A 11 -17.50 -1.12 10.54
CA TYR A 11 -16.77 -1.03 9.29
C TYR A 11 -17.23 -2.12 8.31
N THR A 12 -17.36 -1.74 7.03
CA THR A 12 -17.68 -2.65 5.92
C THR A 12 -16.46 -3.04 5.09
N SER A 13 -15.30 -2.51 5.44
CA SER A 13 -13.99 -2.74 4.81
C SER A 13 -12.92 -2.93 5.89
N PRO A 14 -11.74 -3.45 5.55
CA PRO A 14 -10.61 -3.47 6.48
C PRO A 14 -10.28 -2.07 7.02
N VAL A 15 -9.80 -2.02 8.26
CA VAL A 15 -9.45 -0.78 8.93
C VAL A 15 -8.33 -0.08 8.17
N ASN A 16 -8.56 1.17 7.81
CA ASN A 16 -7.57 2.03 7.16
C ASN A 16 -7.79 3.47 7.64
N LEU A 17 -7.21 3.78 8.78
CA LEU A 17 -7.40 5.05 9.48
C LEU A 17 -6.05 5.78 9.58
N SER A 18 -6.06 7.07 9.28
CA SER A 18 -4.94 7.97 9.49
C SER A 18 -5.50 9.35 9.80
N ASN A 19 -5.01 9.98 10.85
CA ASN A 19 -5.50 11.31 11.23
C ASN A 19 -4.58 12.45 10.76
N GLY A 20 -3.35 12.15 10.33
CA GLY A 20 -2.36 13.20 10.02
C GLY A 20 -2.19 14.21 11.18
N GLY A 21 -2.49 13.78 12.41
CA GLY A 21 -2.47 14.63 13.62
C GLY A 21 -3.69 15.55 13.82
N HIS A 22 -4.70 15.51 12.94
CA HIS A 22 -5.76 16.52 12.90
C HIS A 22 -7.20 16.00 12.92
N THR A 23 -7.42 14.72 12.69
CA THR A 23 -8.75 14.12 12.61
C THR A 23 -8.89 12.97 13.61
N VAL A 24 -9.98 12.94 14.37
CA VAL A 24 -10.27 11.83 15.29
C VAL A 24 -10.61 10.54 14.53
N PHE A 25 -10.30 9.40 15.11
CA PHE A 25 -10.65 8.08 14.53
C PHE A 25 -12.15 7.78 14.62
N ALA A 26 -12.83 8.29 15.64
CA ALA A 26 -14.26 8.18 15.80
C ALA A 26 -14.82 9.39 16.55
N THR A 27 -16.10 9.69 16.33
CA THR A 27 -16.77 10.79 17.03
C THR A 27 -16.76 10.55 18.54
N GLY A 28 -16.32 11.54 19.32
CA GLY A 28 -16.20 11.44 20.76
C GLY A 28 -14.89 10.88 21.29
N VAL A 29 -14.01 10.43 20.39
CA VAL A 29 -12.64 10.00 20.72
C VAL A 29 -11.68 11.18 20.55
N GLY A 30 -10.74 11.37 21.48
CA GLY A 30 -9.69 12.39 21.36
C GLY A 30 -8.67 12.06 20.27
N LEU A 31 -7.78 13.02 19.98
CA LEU A 31 -6.65 12.79 19.07
C LEU A 31 -5.57 11.91 19.70
N TYR A 32 -5.44 11.96 21.03
CA TYR A 32 -4.37 11.31 21.80
C TYR A 32 -4.93 10.58 23.03
N ASN A 33 -4.11 9.72 23.61
CA ASN A 33 -4.40 9.01 24.85
C ASN A 33 -5.68 8.17 24.77
N PHE A 34 -5.85 7.41 23.72
CA PHE A 34 -6.97 6.49 23.58
C PHE A 34 -6.52 5.07 23.22
N THR A 35 -7.41 4.13 23.42
CA THR A 35 -7.26 2.76 22.94
C THR A 35 -8.49 2.37 22.12
N ALA A 36 -8.30 1.47 21.16
CA ALA A 36 -9.39 0.94 20.35
C ALA A 36 -9.31 -0.58 20.24
N ILE A 37 -10.45 -1.23 20.09
CA ILE A 37 -10.56 -2.66 19.78
C ILE A 37 -11.37 -2.77 18.49
N TYR A 38 -10.79 -3.49 17.51
CA TYR A 38 -11.47 -3.84 16.27
C TYR A 38 -11.65 -5.36 16.25
N GLU A 39 -12.85 -5.80 15.93
CA GLU A 39 -13.19 -7.21 15.86
C GLU A 39 -13.89 -7.52 14.54
N GLY A 40 -13.56 -8.66 13.96
CA GLY A 40 -14.15 -9.10 12.72
C GLY A 40 -13.99 -10.61 12.52
N THR A 41 -14.67 -11.13 11.51
CA THR A 41 -14.55 -12.52 11.11
C THR A 41 -14.08 -12.60 9.67
N PHE A 42 -13.03 -13.38 9.46
CA PHE A 42 -12.51 -13.68 8.14
C PHE A 42 -12.90 -15.13 7.77
N CYS A 43 -13.62 -15.29 6.64
CA CYS A 43 -13.99 -16.58 6.09
C CYS A 43 -13.36 -16.74 4.71
N PRO A 44 -12.27 -17.49 4.55
CA PRO A 44 -11.59 -17.65 3.27
C PRO A 44 -12.43 -18.49 2.29
N LYS A 45 -12.39 -18.12 1.01
CA LYS A 45 -13.04 -18.86 -0.07
C LYS A 45 -12.22 -20.04 -0.61
N LYS A 46 -10.92 -20.11 -0.25
CA LYS A 46 -9.98 -21.15 -0.69
C LYS A 46 -9.01 -21.46 0.44
N ASP A 47 -8.54 -22.70 0.48
CA ASP A 47 -7.41 -23.07 1.32
C ASP A 47 -6.16 -22.31 0.91
N GLY A 48 -5.34 -21.93 1.87
CA GLY A 48 -4.07 -21.28 1.55
C GLY A 48 -3.40 -20.55 2.71
N ASN A 49 -2.25 -20.00 2.39
CA ASN A 49 -1.56 -19.09 3.28
C ASN A 49 -2.02 -17.66 2.97
N TYR A 50 -2.63 -17.04 3.95
CA TYR A 50 -3.07 -15.66 3.90
C TYR A 50 -2.09 -14.80 4.72
N THR A 51 -1.68 -13.69 4.17
CA THR A 51 -0.86 -12.73 4.90
C THR A 51 -1.76 -11.70 5.55
N LEU A 52 -1.64 -11.59 6.85
CA LEU A 52 -2.19 -10.52 7.65
C LEU A 52 -1.11 -9.45 7.75
N ILE A 53 -1.46 -8.23 7.39
CA ILE A 53 -0.57 -7.07 7.44
C ILE A 53 -1.20 -6.03 8.34
N ILE A 54 -0.43 -5.50 9.28
CA ILE A 54 -0.84 -4.38 10.12
C ILE A 54 0.26 -3.34 10.13
N GLU A 55 -0.12 -2.09 10.03
CA GLU A 55 0.74 -0.92 10.19
C GLU A 55 0.06 0.01 11.20
N GLY A 56 0.77 0.43 12.22
CA GLY A 56 0.24 1.29 13.26
C GLY A 56 1.27 2.27 13.79
N ASP A 57 0.77 3.38 14.22
CA ASP A 57 1.40 4.44 15.01
C ASP A 57 0.35 4.87 16.05
N ASP A 58 0.44 4.56 17.31
CA ASP A 58 1.45 3.81 18.06
C ASP A 58 1.22 2.28 18.10
N GLY A 59 1.06 1.74 19.34
CA GLY A 59 1.10 0.32 19.65
C GLY A 59 -0.12 -0.48 19.22
N TYR A 60 0.12 -1.73 18.79
CA TYR A 60 -0.94 -2.65 18.40
C TYR A 60 -0.65 -4.10 18.75
N ARG A 61 -1.72 -4.88 18.86
CA ARG A 61 -1.70 -6.34 19.01
C ARG A 61 -2.73 -6.95 18.10
N VAL A 62 -2.44 -8.11 17.54
CA VAL A 62 -3.39 -8.87 16.72
C VAL A 62 -3.57 -10.26 17.27
N TYR A 63 -4.82 -10.68 17.30
CA TYR A 63 -5.24 -12.01 17.73
C TYR A 63 -6.01 -12.71 16.63
N VAL A 64 -5.73 -13.99 16.45
CA VAL A 64 -6.49 -14.88 15.57
C VAL A 64 -7.06 -16.01 16.44
N ASN A 65 -8.37 -16.18 16.45
CA ASN A 65 -9.08 -17.16 17.29
C ASN A 65 -8.65 -17.11 18.77
N GLY A 66 -8.42 -15.89 19.28
CA GLY A 66 -8.00 -15.66 20.67
C GLY A 66 -6.49 -15.81 20.93
N SER A 67 -5.72 -16.38 19.99
CA SER A 67 -4.28 -16.49 20.11
C SER A 67 -3.60 -15.20 19.63
N LYS A 68 -2.73 -14.61 20.44
CA LYS A 68 -1.98 -13.42 20.06
C LYS A 68 -0.88 -13.79 19.06
N VAL A 69 -0.99 -13.27 17.84
CA VAL A 69 -0.09 -13.56 16.71
C VAL A 69 0.88 -12.42 16.40
N ILE A 70 0.52 -11.18 16.76
CA ILE A 70 1.39 -10.01 16.73
C ILE A 70 1.29 -9.29 18.06
N ASP A 71 2.42 -8.90 18.63
CA ASP A 71 2.52 -8.05 19.80
C ASP A 71 3.56 -6.96 19.56
N TYR A 72 3.09 -5.75 19.30
CA TYR A 72 3.95 -4.59 19.13
C TYR A 72 3.29 -3.41 19.87
N TRP A 73 3.39 -3.48 21.20
CA TRP A 73 2.70 -2.59 22.11
C TRP A 73 3.66 -1.57 22.71
N GLY A 74 3.25 -0.32 22.76
CA GLY A 74 4.01 0.80 23.29
C GLY A 74 4.02 1.98 22.32
N GLU A 75 4.63 3.07 22.74
CA GLU A 75 4.80 4.26 21.93
C GLU A 75 5.90 4.04 20.90
N HIS A 76 5.61 4.27 19.63
CA HIS A 76 6.59 4.16 18.52
C HIS A 76 6.04 4.87 17.28
N ALA A 77 6.93 5.30 16.41
CA ALA A 77 6.57 5.76 15.07
C ALA A 77 5.94 4.63 14.25
N SER A 78 5.29 4.98 13.14
CA SER A 78 4.64 4.01 12.25
C SER A 78 5.51 2.78 11.97
N ALA A 79 4.97 1.62 12.25
CA ALA A 79 5.64 0.35 12.07
C ALA A 79 4.71 -0.71 11.48
N LYS A 80 5.25 -1.50 10.54
CA LYS A 80 4.54 -2.58 9.87
C LYS A 80 4.95 -3.94 10.43
N ARG A 81 3.98 -4.84 10.60
CA ARG A 81 4.18 -6.25 10.96
C ARG A 81 3.30 -7.15 10.11
N GLU A 82 3.76 -8.37 9.91
CA GLU A 82 3.08 -9.37 9.10
C GLU A 82 2.97 -10.70 9.86
N TYR A 83 1.89 -11.44 9.58
CA TYR A 83 1.68 -12.78 10.07
C TYR A 83 1.07 -13.65 8.97
N THR A 84 1.57 -14.86 8.79
CA THR A 84 1.01 -15.82 7.84
C THR A 84 -0.01 -16.71 8.52
N LEU A 85 -1.27 -16.59 8.13
CA LEU A 85 -2.37 -17.43 8.55
C LEU A 85 -2.58 -18.58 7.54
N LYS A 86 -2.33 -19.81 7.97
CA LYS A 86 -2.77 -20.99 7.19
C LYS A 86 -4.26 -21.18 7.43
N ALA A 87 -5.07 -20.91 6.41
CA ALA A 87 -6.51 -20.92 6.52
C ALA A 87 -7.17 -21.95 5.58
N THR A 88 -8.30 -22.50 6.05
CA THR A 88 -9.11 -23.48 5.34
C THR A 88 -10.39 -22.82 4.83
N ALA A 89 -10.78 -23.13 3.59
CA ALA A 89 -11.99 -22.60 2.96
C ALA A 89 -13.25 -22.88 3.79
N GLY A 90 -14.09 -21.87 3.96
CA GLY A 90 -15.33 -21.94 4.71
C GLY A 90 -15.20 -21.99 6.23
N GLN A 91 -13.98 -21.95 6.77
CA GLN A 91 -13.75 -21.86 8.22
C GLN A 91 -13.70 -20.39 8.64
N ASP A 92 -14.38 -20.06 9.73
CA ASP A 92 -14.34 -18.72 10.32
C ASP A 92 -13.10 -18.54 11.20
N TYR A 93 -12.42 -17.42 10.99
CA TYR A 93 -11.29 -16.96 11.80
C TYR A 93 -11.67 -15.64 12.46
N LYS A 94 -11.76 -15.63 13.78
CA LYS A 94 -12.03 -14.42 14.56
C LYS A 94 -10.76 -13.60 14.65
N ILE A 95 -10.80 -12.40 14.14
CA ILE A 95 -9.69 -11.43 14.18
C ILE A 95 -10.02 -10.39 15.22
N LYS A 96 -9.09 -10.12 16.15
CA LYS A 96 -9.17 -8.98 17.07
C LYS A 96 -7.88 -8.18 16.98
N ILE A 97 -8.01 -6.85 16.86
CA ILE A 97 -6.92 -5.91 16.90
C ILE A 97 -7.11 -5.04 18.13
N GLU A 98 -6.08 -4.90 18.94
CA GLU A 98 -5.98 -3.90 19.99
C GLU A 98 -5.02 -2.82 19.53
N TYR A 99 -5.41 -1.56 19.67
CA TYR A 99 -4.63 -0.40 19.26
C TYR A 99 -4.55 0.61 20.39
N MET A 100 -3.43 1.28 20.51
CA MET A 100 -3.25 2.42 21.41
C MET A 100 -2.63 3.59 20.66
N GLN A 101 -3.04 4.80 21.06
CA GLN A 101 -2.49 6.05 20.61
C GLN A 101 -2.12 6.90 21.82
N ALA A 102 -0.83 7.25 21.93
CA ALA A 102 -0.33 8.11 23.01
C ALA A 102 -0.27 9.57 22.56
N GLY A 103 0.33 9.86 21.41
CA GLY A 103 0.51 11.24 20.94
C GLY A 103 0.89 11.33 19.47
N ALA A 104 1.02 12.57 18.98
CA ALA A 104 1.37 12.88 17.59
C ALA A 104 0.36 12.34 16.56
N GLU A 105 0.83 11.85 15.41
CA GLU A 105 -0.02 11.30 14.36
C GLU A 105 -0.50 9.90 14.71
N ALA A 106 -1.76 9.61 14.45
CA ALA A 106 -2.32 8.28 14.61
C ALA A 106 -2.51 7.59 13.27
N LEU A 107 -2.11 6.34 13.20
CA LEU A 107 -2.27 5.51 12.00
C LEU A 107 -2.60 4.08 12.40
N LEU A 108 -3.61 3.50 11.76
CA LEU A 108 -3.91 2.07 11.85
C LEU A 108 -4.43 1.58 10.51
N LYS A 109 -3.63 0.75 9.85
CA LYS A 109 -4.00 0.06 8.63
C LYS A 109 -3.93 -1.44 8.85
N PHE A 110 -4.94 -2.15 8.40
CA PHE A 110 -5.01 -3.60 8.47
C PHE A 110 -5.49 -4.16 7.15
N ASP A 111 -4.82 -5.20 6.68
CA ASP A 111 -5.25 -5.95 5.51
C ASP A 111 -4.99 -7.46 5.71
N LEU A 112 -5.79 -8.29 5.06
CA LEU A 112 -5.71 -9.74 5.14
C LEU A 112 -6.06 -10.36 3.79
N GLY A 113 -5.08 -10.97 3.14
CA GLY A 113 -5.28 -11.52 1.82
C GLY A 113 -4.17 -12.47 1.35
N ILE A 114 -4.31 -12.96 0.15
CA ILE A 114 -3.25 -13.70 -0.53
C ILE A 114 -2.45 -12.71 -1.36
N TYR A 115 -1.25 -12.40 -0.91
CA TYR A 115 -0.31 -11.56 -1.63
C TYR A 115 0.55 -12.42 -2.53
N ARG A 116 0.53 -12.13 -3.81
CA ARG A 116 1.39 -12.78 -4.79
C ARG A 116 1.81 -11.79 -5.87
N GLN A 117 3.03 -11.94 -6.33
CA GLN A 117 3.47 -11.19 -7.48
C GLN A 117 2.64 -11.59 -8.71
N ILE A 118 2.08 -10.61 -9.41
CA ILE A 118 1.38 -10.82 -10.67
C ILE A 118 2.45 -10.91 -11.77
N PRO A 119 2.56 -12.03 -12.51
CA PRO A 119 3.48 -12.12 -13.63
C PRO A 119 3.18 -11.05 -14.70
N ALA A 120 4.22 -10.48 -15.30
CA ALA A 120 4.07 -9.46 -16.35
C ALA A 120 3.19 -9.95 -17.52
N ALA A 121 3.24 -11.25 -17.85
CA ALA A 121 2.36 -11.86 -18.86
C ALA A 121 0.86 -11.67 -18.55
N THR A 122 0.47 -11.74 -17.27
CA THR A 122 -0.93 -11.53 -16.87
C THR A 122 -1.37 -10.08 -17.15
N VAL A 123 -0.46 -9.11 -17.03
CA VAL A 123 -0.73 -7.72 -17.39
C VAL A 123 -0.94 -7.58 -18.89
N VAL A 124 -0.08 -8.21 -19.69
CA VAL A 124 -0.20 -8.24 -21.15
C VAL A 124 -1.55 -8.80 -21.59
N ASP A 125 -1.98 -9.92 -20.99
CA ASP A 125 -3.28 -10.53 -21.29
C ASP A 125 -4.47 -9.61 -20.99
N LYS A 126 -4.37 -8.82 -19.92
CA LYS A 126 -5.44 -7.88 -19.56
C LYS A 126 -5.60 -6.71 -20.53
N VAL A 127 -4.53 -6.35 -21.23
CA VAL A 127 -4.51 -5.23 -22.18
C VAL A 127 -4.40 -5.70 -23.64
N LYS A 128 -4.68 -6.99 -23.90
CA LYS A 128 -4.51 -7.58 -25.24
C LYS A 128 -5.26 -6.85 -26.36
N ASP A 129 -6.44 -6.31 -26.04
CA ASP A 129 -7.34 -5.62 -26.98
C ASP A 129 -7.10 -4.08 -27.02
N ALA A 130 -6.14 -3.57 -26.26
CA ALA A 130 -5.79 -2.14 -26.27
C ALA A 130 -4.78 -1.84 -27.39
N ASP A 131 -4.99 -0.76 -28.12
CA ASP A 131 -4.06 -0.26 -29.14
C ASP A 131 -2.86 0.45 -28.50
N ILE A 132 -3.11 1.19 -27.43
CA ILE A 132 -2.11 1.96 -26.67
C ILE A 132 -2.27 1.61 -25.18
N VAL A 133 -1.16 1.42 -24.50
CA VAL A 133 -1.14 1.22 -23.04
C VAL A 133 -0.50 2.43 -22.40
N ILE A 134 -1.26 3.13 -21.57
CA ILE A 134 -0.73 4.19 -20.69
C ILE A 134 -0.35 3.51 -19.38
N PHE A 135 0.94 3.36 -19.13
CA PHE A 135 1.47 2.80 -17.90
C PHE A 135 1.81 3.93 -16.93
N VAL A 136 1.03 4.07 -15.87
CA VAL A 136 1.33 5.01 -14.79
C VAL A 136 2.10 4.27 -13.70
N GLY A 137 3.32 4.68 -13.46
CA GLY A 137 4.22 4.03 -12.52
C GLY A 137 5.23 5.02 -11.94
N GLY A 138 6.31 4.51 -11.39
CA GLY A 138 7.33 5.31 -10.74
C GLY A 138 7.57 4.86 -9.30
N ILE A 139 7.84 5.80 -8.41
CA ILE A 139 8.17 5.54 -7.01
C ILE A 139 7.22 6.35 -6.14
N SER A 140 6.56 5.71 -5.19
CA SER A 140 5.65 6.38 -4.26
C SER A 140 6.41 6.93 -3.04
N PRO A 141 5.86 7.93 -2.33
CA PRO A 141 6.39 8.37 -1.03
C PRO A 141 6.49 7.23 0.00
N ASP A 142 5.66 6.20 -0.13
CA ASP A 142 5.73 5.03 0.75
C ASP A 142 7.00 4.18 0.53
N LEU A 143 7.59 4.23 -0.66
CA LEU A 143 8.86 3.57 -0.96
C LEU A 143 10.07 4.47 -0.61
N GLU A 144 9.94 5.79 -0.81
CA GLU A 144 10.98 6.79 -0.53
C GLU A 144 10.85 7.39 0.88
N GLY A 145 10.10 6.79 1.79
CA GLY A 145 9.88 7.31 3.13
C GLY A 145 11.15 7.30 3.97
N GLU A 146 11.44 8.43 4.61
CA GLU A 146 12.55 8.61 5.52
C GLU A 146 12.49 7.60 6.67
N GLU A 147 13.63 6.99 7.01
CA GLU A 147 13.80 6.02 8.11
C GLU A 147 12.85 4.80 8.10
N LYS A 148 12.29 4.45 6.94
CA LYS A 148 11.40 3.29 6.82
C LYS A 148 12.16 1.97 6.77
N HIS A 149 12.53 1.44 7.91
CA HIS A 149 13.31 0.18 8.04
C HIS A 149 12.58 -1.08 7.54
N PHE A 150 11.30 -0.99 7.21
CA PHE A 150 10.46 -2.12 6.78
C PHE A 150 10.23 -2.19 5.27
N VAL A 151 10.80 -1.30 4.47
CA VAL A 151 10.69 -1.36 3.01
C VAL A 151 11.52 -2.52 2.48
N ASN A 152 10.88 -3.64 2.20
CA ASN A 152 11.51 -4.79 1.56
C ASN A 152 11.26 -4.73 0.04
N CYS A 153 11.97 -3.83 -0.62
CA CYS A 153 11.91 -3.67 -2.07
C CYS A 153 13.35 -3.61 -2.62
N PRO A 154 13.71 -4.46 -3.58
CA PRO A 154 15.02 -4.35 -4.23
C PRO A 154 15.26 -2.96 -4.79
N GLY A 155 16.40 -2.37 -4.50
CA GLY A 155 16.74 -0.99 -4.84
C GLY A 155 16.48 0.02 -3.72
N PHE A 156 16.03 -0.45 -2.53
CA PHE A 156 15.82 0.35 -1.32
C PHE A 156 16.44 -0.32 -0.10
N SER A 157 16.91 0.48 0.84
CA SER A 157 17.43 0.03 2.13
C SER A 157 17.15 1.11 3.19
N GLY A 158 16.38 0.78 4.22
CA GLY A 158 16.03 1.73 5.29
C GLY A 158 15.22 2.95 4.81
N GLY A 159 14.50 2.83 3.69
CA GLY A 159 13.81 3.94 3.04
C GLY A 159 14.67 4.66 2.00
N ASP A 160 16.00 4.53 2.07
CA ASP A 160 16.92 5.12 1.10
C ASP A 160 17.01 4.28 -0.17
N ARG A 161 17.26 4.96 -1.29
CA ARG A 161 17.49 4.29 -2.57
C ARG A 161 18.93 3.79 -2.67
N THR A 162 19.07 2.52 -3.04
CA THR A 162 20.36 1.91 -3.39
C THR A 162 20.56 1.79 -4.90
N SER A 163 19.53 2.12 -5.70
CA SER A 163 19.57 2.21 -7.16
C SER A 163 18.67 3.35 -7.62
N ILE A 164 19.09 4.08 -8.64
CA ILE A 164 18.29 5.15 -9.29
C ILE A 164 17.32 4.60 -10.35
N GLU A 165 17.34 3.30 -10.61
CA GLU A 165 16.46 2.67 -11.59
C GLU A 165 15.05 2.44 -11.03
N LEU A 166 14.06 2.28 -11.92
CA LEU A 166 12.72 1.84 -11.52
C LEU A 166 12.76 0.48 -10.84
N PRO A 167 11.80 0.20 -9.92
CA PRO A 167 11.62 -1.13 -9.38
C PRO A 167 11.52 -2.19 -10.50
N GLN A 168 12.23 -3.31 -10.34
CA GLN A 168 12.38 -4.32 -11.40
C GLN A 168 11.03 -4.83 -11.93
N VAL A 169 10.02 -4.95 -11.05
CA VAL A 169 8.67 -5.39 -11.46
C VAL A 169 8.04 -4.46 -12.51
N GLN A 170 8.24 -3.15 -12.43
CA GLN A 170 7.74 -2.20 -13.41
C GLN A 170 8.48 -2.32 -14.72
N ARG A 171 9.80 -2.45 -14.66
CA ARG A 171 10.66 -2.69 -15.84
C ARG A 171 10.27 -3.96 -16.58
N ASP A 172 9.99 -5.04 -15.86
CA ASP A 172 9.57 -6.31 -16.45
C ASP A 172 8.21 -6.19 -17.14
N ILE A 173 7.28 -5.42 -16.59
CA ILE A 173 5.97 -5.15 -17.21
C ILE A 173 6.17 -4.34 -18.50
N LEU A 174 6.92 -3.25 -18.48
CA LEU A 174 7.18 -2.42 -19.65
C LEU A 174 7.82 -3.22 -20.79
N LYS A 175 8.85 -4.02 -20.48
CA LYS A 175 9.48 -4.94 -21.43
C LYS A 175 8.51 -5.98 -22.00
N ALA A 176 7.64 -6.54 -21.16
CA ALA A 176 6.65 -7.53 -21.60
C ALA A 176 5.61 -6.91 -22.53
N LEU A 177 5.13 -5.71 -22.24
CA LEU A 177 4.21 -4.95 -23.09
C LEU A 177 4.84 -4.65 -24.46
N LYS A 178 6.08 -4.15 -24.48
CA LYS A 178 6.82 -3.90 -25.73
C LYS A 178 7.03 -5.16 -26.54
N LYS A 179 7.43 -6.26 -25.88
CA LYS A 179 7.60 -7.59 -26.52
C LYS A 179 6.30 -8.10 -27.12
N ALA A 180 5.16 -7.78 -26.52
CA ALA A 180 3.82 -8.11 -27.03
C ALA A 180 3.35 -7.18 -28.16
N GLY A 181 4.20 -6.26 -28.64
CA GLY A 181 3.89 -5.33 -29.73
C GLY A 181 2.97 -4.18 -29.35
N LYS A 182 2.81 -3.90 -28.06
CA LYS A 182 1.99 -2.78 -27.60
C LYS A 182 2.73 -1.44 -27.77
N LYS A 183 1.99 -0.40 -28.14
CA LYS A 183 2.45 0.97 -27.99
C LYS A 183 2.33 1.36 -26.52
N VAL A 184 3.43 1.80 -25.93
CA VAL A 184 3.52 2.08 -24.50
C VAL A 184 3.86 3.54 -24.25
N VAL A 185 3.00 4.24 -23.55
CA VAL A 185 3.26 5.56 -22.97
C VAL A 185 3.48 5.40 -21.48
N PHE A 186 4.65 5.75 -20.99
CA PHE A 186 4.99 5.67 -19.58
C PHE A 186 4.85 7.04 -18.92
N VAL A 187 4.00 7.14 -17.91
CA VAL A 187 3.87 8.32 -17.04
C VAL A 187 4.63 8.02 -15.75
N ASN A 188 5.79 8.62 -15.59
CA ASN A 188 6.65 8.43 -14.42
C ASN A 188 6.28 9.42 -13.31
N CYS A 189 5.74 8.89 -12.20
CA CYS A 189 5.46 9.63 -10.99
C CYS A 189 6.57 9.31 -9.97
N SER A 190 7.38 10.29 -9.59
CA SER A 190 8.47 10.11 -8.64
C SER A 190 8.82 11.42 -7.94
N GLY A 191 9.21 11.38 -6.67
CA GLY A 191 9.70 12.55 -5.93
C GLY A 191 11.17 12.83 -6.18
N SER A 192 11.94 11.81 -6.55
CA SER A 192 13.36 11.88 -6.83
C SER A 192 13.68 11.51 -8.28
N ALA A 193 14.93 11.70 -8.68
CA ALA A 193 15.42 11.33 -10.02
C ALA A 193 15.32 9.81 -10.24
N VAL A 194 14.83 9.42 -11.39
CA VAL A 194 14.79 8.03 -11.87
C VAL A 194 15.59 7.93 -13.18
N ALA A 195 16.51 6.98 -13.24
CA ALA A 195 17.21 6.65 -14.48
C ALA A 195 16.25 5.91 -15.42
N LEU A 196 15.91 6.55 -16.54
CA LEU A 196 14.91 6.05 -17.50
C LEU A 196 15.54 5.49 -18.80
N VAL A 197 16.88 5.41 -18.87
CA VAL A 197 17.57 4.90 -20.06
C VAL A 197 17.08 3.50 -20.46
N PRO A 198 16.91 2.53 -19.54
CA PRO A 198 16.39 1.22 -19.91
C PRO A 198 14.93 1.24 -20.39
N GLU A 199 14.14 2.20 -19.94
CA GLU A 199 12.72 2.35 -20.28
C GLU A 199 12.52 2.98 -21.66
N MET A 200 13.50 3.76 -22.16
CA MET A 200 13.48 4.33 -23.51
C MET A 200 13.41 3.25 -24.60
N GLU A 201 13.94 2.06 -24.35
CA GLU A 201 13.86 0.93 -25.28
C GLU A 201 12.49 0.24 -25.24
N SER A 202 11.76 0.38 -24.13
CA SER A 202 10.50 -0.31 -23.86
C SER A 202 9.26 0.56 -24.03
N CYS A 203 9.43 1.88 -24.14
CA CYS A 203 8.34 2.85 -24.25
C CYS A 203 8.42 3.64 -25.55
N ASP A 204 7.28 3.97 -26.11
CA ASP A 204 7.18 4.83 -27.30
C ASP A 204 7.16 6.32 -26.91
N ALA A 205 6.73 6.63 -25.69
CA ALA A 205 6.83 7.95 -25.07
C ALA A 205 6.97 7.83 -23.54
N ILE A 206 7.63 8.81 -22.93
CA ILE A 206 7.78 8.92 -21.47
C ILE A 206 7.42 10.34 -21.06
N LEU A 207 6.49 10.45 -20.10
CA LEU A 207 6.09 11.70 -19.47
C LEU A 207 6.57 11.70 -18.01
N GLN A 208 7.39 12.68 -17.62
CA GLN A 208 7.78 12.89 -16.23
C GLN A 208 6.73 13.75 -15.53
N ALA A 209 5.94 13.14 -14.65
CA ALA A 209 4.85 13.82 -13.94
C ALA A 209 5.21 14.27 -12.53
N TRP A 210 6.33 13.80 -11.96
CA TRP A 210 6.73 14.02 -10.58
C TRP A 210 5.67 13.52 -9.58
N TYR A 211 5.54 14.15 -8.41
CA TYR A 211 4.39 13.99 -7.52
C TYR A 211 3.41 15.11 -7.84
N PRO A 212 2.43 14.86 -8.72
CA PRO A 212 1.49 15.89 -9.14
C PRO A 212 0.56 16.26 -7.98
N GLY A 213 0.26 17.55 -7.86
CA GLY A 213 -0.67 18.05 -6.86
C GLY A 213 -2.13 17.70 -7.17
N GLN A 214 -3.05 18.47 -6.58
CA GLN A 214 -4.50 18.22 -6.62
C GLN A 214 -5.07 18.10 -8.06
N ALA A 215 -4.56 18.88 -9.02
CA ALA A 215 -4.99 18.85 -10.41
C ALA A 215 -4.09 17.96 -11.31
N GLY A 216 -3.20 17.15 -10.73
CA GLY A 216 -2.21 16.40 -11.47
C GLY A 216 -2.76 15.43 -12.50
N GLY A 217 -3.85 14.74 -12.17
CA GLY A 217 -4.50 13.83 -13.12
C GLY A 217 -5.02 14.55 -14.35
N LEU A 218 -5.61 15.74 -14.18
CA LEU A 218 -6.08 16.58 -15.30
C LEU A 218 -4.90 17.07 -16.14
N ALA A 219 -3.86 17.62 -15.52
CA ALA A 219 -2.69 18.12 -16.22
C ALA A 219 -1.98 17.01 -17.05
N VAL A 220 -1.87 15.80 -16.49
CA VAL A 220 -1.33 14.65 -17.22
C VAL A 220 -2.22 14.28 -18.40
N ALA A 221 -3.54 14.27 -18.22
CA ALA A 221 -4.49 13.98 -19.28
C ALA A 221 -4.40 15.02 -20.41
N ASP A 222 -4.37 16.31 -20.07
CA ASP A 222 -4.27 17.40 -21.05
C ASP A 222 -3.02 17.27 -21.93
N VAL A 223 -1.89 16.90 -21.34
CA VAL A 223 -0.65 16.65 -22.09
C VAL A 223 -0.76 15.39 -22.96
N LEU A 224 -1.32 14.29 -22.43
CA LEU A 224 -1.43 13.02 -23.15
C LEU A 224 -2.39 13.11 -24.35
N PHE A 225 -3.44 13.91 -24.24
CA PHE A 225 -4.43 14.12 -25.31
C PHE A 225 -4.14 15.32 -26.20
N GLY A 226 -3.10 16.10 -25.89
CA GLY A 226 -2.65 17.22 -26.71
C GLY A 226 -3.47 18.50 -26.53
N ASP A 227 -4.23 18.59 -25.44
CA ASP A 227 -4.97 19.80 -25.08
C ASP A 227 -4.03 20.90 -24.54
N PHE A 228 -2.84 20.47 -24.08
CA PHE A 228 -1.78 21.34 -23.59
C PHE A 228 -0.40 20.78 -23.98
N ASN A 229 0.52 21.70 -24.40
CA ASN A 229 1.94 21.40 -24.70
C ASN A 229 2.87 22.22 -23.83
#